data_dffa6869494539f0f356c95bb65b036b
#
_entry.id   dffa6869494539f0f356c95bb65b036b
#
_cell.length_a   1.000
_cell.length_b   1.000
_cell.length_c   1.000
_cell.angle_alpha   90.00
_cell.angle_beta   90.00
_cell.angle_gamma   90.00
#
_symmetry.space_group_name_H-M   'P 1'
#
loop_
_entity.id
_entity.type
_entity.pdbx_description
1 polymer ?
#
loop_
_entity_poly.entity_id
_entity_poly.type
_entity_poly.pdbx_seq_one_letter_code
_entity_poly.pdbx_strand_id
1 'polypeptide(L)'
;MDVMAIQLLELFISKGSQTSLSLEKKFSWTKGQLDYRIKKVNQELTELNLGKIKKNGTFFLLEGQTKAIKSYLTKVSPSIHLSDRERECFLYLIILLHQGETLQTLAEKLFVSKNTILNDKRKLSENYLKPLAIDLQFSRKRGFYFVGNEVEIRRLGIKFIREVEKSEDNLEYYLAMIKVQSHVLTEIKERIHLLEQELGLEFTEFKLVDLYLTSYMCSVRFGQGNELSPGVLGNYVQMVEKDFYSKVCQALKPFFKGANYLIEIHFISIQLLSTNLIKIRSNYKDQELLRRIQSFISSFEILGITDIKNKEQLEEAIYQHIIPAYYRIKFGLPDNELLFLDNVENYDFIHPLVHQSIGIIEDYLKIIFPEGELIYLSVILLSFINEELEKQKRRKIRAVVVCQHGVSVSKLLLGELKQLFTTIDFTRNLSLREFYEERSNAVDIVFSTVPVNTCLLYTSPSPRDA
;
A
#
# COMPACT_ATOMS: atom_id res chain seq x y z
N MET A 1 -18.47 0.25 28.12
CA MET A 1 -19.41 -0.75 27.56
C MET A 1 -18.61 -1.97 27.13
N ASP A 2 -19.05 -3.18 27.49
CA ASP A 2 -18.35 -4.39 26.99
C ASP A 2 -18.87 -4.76 25.59
N VAL A 3 -18.15 -5.62 24.91
CA VAL A 3 -18.41 -5.97 23.50
C VAL A 3 -19.76 -6.60 23.25
N MET A 4 -20.20 -7.46 24.17
CA MET A 4 -21.52 -8.07 24.07
C MET A 4 -22.62 -7.03 24.18
N ALA A 5 -22.39 -5.98 24.96
CA ALA A 5 -23.27 -4.82 25.07
C ALA A 5 -23.33 -4.06 23.73
N ILE A 6 -22.21 -3.88 23.08
CA ILE A 6 -22.10 -3.21 21.79
C ILE A 6 -22.82 -4.01 20.70
N GLN A 7 -22.51 -5.31 20.58
CA GLN A 7 -23.19 -6.19 19.60
C GLN A 7 -24.70 -6.26 19.81
N LEU A 8 -25.14 -6.21 21.08
CA LEU A 8 -26.54 -6.17 21.42
C LEU A 8 -27.20 -4.87 20.94
N LEU A 9 -26.56 -3.72 21.15
CA LEU A 9 -27.05 -2.41 20.69
C LEU A 9 -27.05 -2.30 19.17
N GLU A 10 -26.00 -2.76 18.49
CA GLU A 10 -25.95 -2.80 17.03
C GLU A 10 -27.07 -3.64 16.43
N LEU A 11 -27.39 -4.78 17.07
CA LEU A 11 -28.51 -5.60 16.66
C LEU A 11 -29.85 -4.86 16.77
N PHE A 12 -30.06 -4.12 17.87
CA PHE A 12 -31.27 -3.30 18.03
C PHE A 12 -31.33 -2.14 17.03
N ILE A 13 -30.18 -1.53 16.73
CA ILE A 13 -30.09 -0.42 15.76
C ILE A 13 -30.36 -0.92 14.34
N SER A 14 -29.84 -2.11 13.97
CA SER A 14 -29.93 -2.65 12.61
C SER A 14 -31.25 -3.38 12.34
N LYS A 15 -31.77 -4.13 13.31
CA LYS A 15 -32.91 -5.02 13.14
C LYS A 15 -34.16 -4.61 13.96
N GLY A 16 -34.08 -3.55 14.74
CA GLY A 16 -35.17 -3.09 15.60
C GLY A 16 -35.46 -4.04 16.76
N SER A 17 -36.77 -4.24 17.08
CA SER A 17 -37.20 -5.11 18.18
C SER A 17 -36.77 -6.57 18.02
N GLN A 18 -36.34 -7.21 19.11
CA GLN A 18 -35.87 -8.59 19.14
C GLN A 18 -36.63 -9.41 20.19
N THR A 19 -36.91 -10.68 19.91
CA THR A 19 -37.49 -11.58 20.92
C THR A 19 -36.44 -12.13 21.87
N SER A 20 -36.84 -12.49 23.10
CA SER A 20 -35.95 -13.18 24.05
C SER A 20 -35.33 -14.43 23.41
N LEU A 21 -36.11 -15.26 22.74
CA LEU A 21 -35.64 -16.48 22.08
C LEU A 21 -34.60 -16.19 20.97
N SER A 22 -34.81 -15.13 20.19
CA SER A 22 -33.90 -14.71 19.13
C SER A 22 -32.55 -14.30 19.73
N LEU A 23 -32.56 -13.53 20.83
CA LEU A 23 -31.35 -13.07 21.53
C LEU A 23 -30.62 -14.22 22.23
N GLU A 24 -31.34 -15.08 22.94
CA GLU A 24 -30.80 -16.27 23.60
C GLU A 24 -30.12 -17.20 22.59
N LYS A 25 -30.76 -17.45 21.44
CA LYS A 25 -30.21 -18.30 20.38
C LYS A 25 -28.99 -17.66 19.71
N LYS A 26 -29.06 -16.36 19.40
CA LYS A 26 -27.99 -15.66 18.68
C LYS A 26 -26.71 -15.54 19.53
N PHE A 27 -26.87 -15.23 20.82
CA PHE A 27 -25.73 -15.02 21.71
C PHE A 27 -25.37 -16.26 22.55
N SER A 28 -26.12 -17.37 22.38
CA SER A 28 -25.98 -18.59 23.20
C SER A 28 -26.09 -18.31 24.71
N TRP A 29 -27.02 -17.42 25.09
CA TRP A 29 -27.26 -17.03 26.48
C TRP A 29 -28.45 -17.77 27.05
N THR A 30 -28.38 -18.01 28.37
CA THR A 30 -29.58 -18.36 29.15
C THR A 30 -30.41 -17.11 29.39
N LYS A 31 -31.68 -17.29 29.70
CA LYS A 31 -32.60 -16.18 30.02
C LYS A 31 -32.03 -15.27 31.14
N GLY A 32 -31.48 -15.87 32.18
CA GLY A 32 -30.84 -15.08 33.28
C GLY A 32 -29.63 -14.28 32.83
N GLN A 33 -28.81 -14.85 31.93
CA GLN A 33 -27.68 -14.11 31.35
C GLN A 33 -28.14 -12.96 30.46
N LEU A 34 -29.20 -13.15 29.67
CA LEU A 34 -29.80 -12.10 28.87
C LEU A 34 -30.34 -10.94 29.73
N ASP A 35 -31.13 -11.26 30.77
CA ASP A 35 -31.68 -10.23 31.67
C ASP A 35 -30.55 -9.46 32.41
N TYR A 36 -29.51 -10.14 32.84
CA TYR A 36 -28.31 -9.50 33.44
C TYR A 36 -27.61 -8.56 32.47
N ARG A 37 -27.37 -9.01 31.22
CA ARG A 37 -26.72 -8.19 30.20
C ARG A 37 -27.52 -6.97 29.82
N ILE A 38 -28.84 -7.11 29.63
CA ILE A 38 -29.73 -5.97 29.38
C ILE A 38 -29.72 -4.96 30.53
N LYS A 39 -29.74 -5.44 31.77
CA LYS A 39 -29.64 -4.56 32.93
C LYS A 39 -28.32 -3.75 32.93
N LYS A 40 -27.20 -4.38 32.64
CA LYS A 40 -25.88 -3.74 32.55
C LYS A 40 -25.84 -2.70 31.43
N VAL A 41 -26.33 -3.05 30.24
CA VAL A 41 -26.42 -2.11 29.10
C VAL A 41 -27.30 -0.91 29.43
N ASN A 42 -28.44 -1.14 30.08
CA ASN A 42 -29.35 -0.06 30.48
C ASN A 42 -28.73 0.89 31.51
N GLN A 43 -27.93 0.37 32.43
CA GLN A 43 -27.20 1.21 33.38
C GLN A 43 -26.25 2.15 32.63
N GLU A 44 -25.44 1.64 31.72
CA GLU A 44 -24.48 2.43 30.94
C GLU A 44 -25.18 3.43 30.00
N LEU A 45 -26.28 3.02 29.33
CA LEU A 45 -27.07 3.93 28.47
C LEU A 45 -27.71 5.07 29.26
N THR A 46 -28.15 4.79 30.50
CA THR A 46 -28.74 5.79 31.38
C THR A 46 -27.70 6.78 31.87
N GLU A 47 -26.51 6.33 32.28
CA GLU A 47 -25.39 7.18 32.67
C GLU A 47 -24.94 8.14 31.55
N LEU A 48 -25.07 7.70 30.31
CA LEU A 48 -24.74 8.49 29.11
C LEU A 48 -25.92 9.31 28.56
N ASN A 49 -27.10 9.25 29.19
CA ASN A 49 -28.33 9.88 28.70
C ASN A 49 -28.71 9.50 27.25
N LEU A 50 -28.41 8.27 26.82
CA LEU A 50 -28.62 7.81 25.45
C LEU A 50 -29.93 7.04 25.26
N GLY A 51 -30.52 6.51 26.32
CA GLY A 51 -31.78 5.74 26.26
C GLY A 51 -31.76 4.47 27.11
N LYS A 52 -32.60 3.50 26.76
CA LYS A 52 -32.66 2.18 27.44
C LYS A 52 -33.31 1.11 26.57
N ILE A 53 -32.99 -0.14 26.82
CA ILE A 53 -33.71 -1.30 26.26
C ILE A 53 -34.86 -1.65 27.17
N LYS A 54 -36.08 -1.55 26.65
CA LYS A 54 -37.31 -1.94 27.36
C LYS A 54 -37.81 -3.28 26.89
N LYS A 55 -38.38 -4.03 27.84
CA LYS A 55 -39.08 -5.26 27.57
C LYS A 55 -40.57 -4.96 27.38
N ASN A 56 -41.14 -5.36 26.24
CA ASN A 56 -42.54 -5.22 25.94
C ASN A 56 -43.10 -6.61 25.57
N GLY A 57 -43.71 -7.29 26.56
CA GLY A 57 -44.11 -8.68 26.42
C GLY A 57 -42.93 -9.64 26.17
N THR A 58 -42.93 -10.30 25.00
CA THR A 58 -41.89 -11.21 24.55
C THR A 58 -40.75 -10.50 23.79
N PHE A 59 -40.89 -9.21 23.50
CA PHE A 59 -39.93 -8.42 22.73
C PHE A 59 -39.13 -7.47 23.59
N PHE A 60 -37.93 -7.20 23.19
CA PHE A 60 -37.08 -6.09 23.68
C PHE A 60 -37.00 -5.02 22.59
N LEU A 61 -37.06 -3.75 22.99
CA LEU A 61 -37.00 -2.58 22.12
C LEU A 61 -36.05 -1.57 22.69
N LEU A 62 -35.18 -1.01 21.85
CA LEU A 62 -34.30 0.09 22.20
C LEU A 62 -35.07 1.41 22.10
N GLU A 63 -35.29 2.08 23.24
CA GLU A 63 -35.88 3.41 23.30
C GLU A 63 -34.76 4.43 23.61
N GLY A 64 -34.55 5.40 22.72
CA GLY A 64 -33.56 6.44 22.90
C GLY A 64 -33.15 7.14 21.61
N GLN A 65 -32.13 7.96 21.71
CA GLN A 65 -31.59 8.71 20.56
C GLN A 65 -30.72 7.79 19.69
N THR A 66 -31.31 7.03 18.80
CA THR A 66 -30.63 6.03 17.95
C THR A 66 -29.43 6.64 17.21
N LYS A 67 -29.53 7.89 16.72
CA LYS A 67 -28.40 8.59 16.09
C LYS A 67 -27.26 8.85 17.06
N ALA A 68 -27.57 9.27 18.28
CA ALA A 68 -26.57 9.52 19.32
C ALA A 68 -25.92 8.22 19.83
N ILE A 69 -26.72 7.15 19.97
CA ILE A 69 -26.22 5.81 20.29
C ILE A 69 -25.28 5.32 19.17
N LYS A 70 -25.66 5.49 17.92
CA LYS A 70 -24.84 5.11 16.77
C LYS A 70 -23.52 5.92 16.74
N SER A 71 -23.58 7.22 16.95
CA SER A 71 -22.39 8.07 17.05
C SER A 71 -21.50 7.71 18.25
N TYR A 72 -22.10 7.34 19.39
CA TYR A 72 -21.36 6.86 20.55
C TYR A 72 -20.69 5.51 20.28
N LEU A 73 -21.41 4.56 19.69
CA LEU A 73 -20.86 3.26 19.30
C LEU A 73 -19.72 3.40 18.29
N THR A 74 -19.84 4.31 17.33
CA THR A 74 -18.75 4.60 16.37
C THR A 74 -17.49 5.17 17.04
N LYS A 75 -17.65 5.91 18.15
CA LYS A 75 -16.53 6.46 18.93
C LYS A 75 -15.93 5.47 19.93
N VAL A 76 -16.76 4.57 20.49
CA VAL A 76 -16.35 3.64 21.57
C VAL A 76 -15.98 2.27 21.03
N SER A 77 -16.58 1.89 19.94
CA SER A 77 -16.23 0.70 19.16
C SER A 77 -16.64 0.97 17.72
N PRO A 78 -15.70 1.25 16.83
CA PRO A 78 -15.97 1.03 15.43
C PRO A 78 -16.48 -0.41 15.34
N SER A 79 -17.58 -0.64 14.65
CA SER A 79 -18.14 -1.99 14.37
C SER A 79 -17.18 -2.73 13.44
N ILE A 80 -16.05 -3.15 13.99
CA ILE A 80 -15.05 -3.89 13.25
C ILE A 80 -15.45 -5.35 13.32
N HIS A 81 -16.21 -5.77 12.35
CA HIS A 81 -16.26 -7.17 12.00
C HIS A 81 -14.93 -7.54 11.36
N LEU A 82 -13.95 -7.86 12.21
CA LEU A 82 -12.70 -8.43 11.73
C LEU A 82 -13.06 -9.66 10.88
N SER A 83 -12.65 -9.65 9.64
CA SER A 83 -12.67 -10.85 8.80
C SER A 83 -11.88 -11.97 9.47
N ASP A 84 -12.10 -13.20 9.07
CA ASP A 84 -11.31 -14.34 9.57
C ASP A 84 -9.81 -14.08 9.43
N ARG A 85 -9.41 -13.49 8.31
CA ARG A 85 -8.01 -13.17 8.01
C ARG A 85 -7.43 -12.09 8.93
N GLU A 86 -8.15 -11.00 9.14
CA GLU A 86 -7.71 -9.95 10.07
C GLU A 86 -7.61 -10.50 11.49
N ARG A 87 -8.54 -11.34 11.94
CA ARG A 87 -8.45 -11.96 13.26
C ARG A 87 -7.21 -12.84 13.41
N GLU A 88 -6.84 -13.61 12.38
CA GLU A 88 -5.61 -14.40 12.37
C GLU A 88 -4.37 -13.51 12.54
N CYS A 89 -4.33 -12.36 11.84
CA CYS A 89 -3.25 -11.37 11.96
C CYS A 89 -3.18 -10.79 13.39
N PHE A 90 -4.32 -10.35 13.93
CA PHE A 90 -4.37 -9.80 15.30
C PHE A 90 -4.06 -10.83 16.36
N LEU A 91 -4.56 -12.06 16.22
CA LEU A 91 -4.23 -13.17 17.11
C LEU A 91 -2.71 -13.38 17.19
N TYR A 92 -2.05 -13.37 16.02
CA TYR A 92 -0.60 -13.49 15.94
C TYR A 92 0.10 -12.31 16.62
N LEU A 93 -0.24 -11.07 16.25
CA LEU A 93 0.40 -9.86 16.75
C LEU A 93 0.20 -9.67 18.27
N ILE A 94 -0.97 -9.98 18.79
CA ILE A 94 -1.23 -9.94 20.25
C ILE A 94 -0.32 -10.92 21.00
N ILE A 95 -0.21 -12.16 20.52
CA ILE A 95 0.66 -13.18 21.14
C ILE A 95 2.14 -12.81 20.98
N LEU A 96 2.51 -12.21 19.84
CA LEU A 96 3.87 -11.78 19.55
C LEU A 96 4.35 -10.66 20.50
N LEU A 97 3.49 -9.69 20.76
CA LEU A 97 3.82 -8.47 21.50
C LEU A 97 3.56 -8.58 23.00
N HIS A 98 2.71 -9.53 23.44
CA HIS A 98 2.33 -9.63 24.84
C HIS A 98 2.59 -11.02 25.40
N GLN A 99 3.06 -11.05 26.65
CA GLN A 99 3.17 -12.27 27.44
C GLN A 99 1.92 -12.46 28.31
N GLY A 100 1.64 -13.71 28.67
CA GLY A 100 0.53 -14.04 29.57
C GLY A 100 -0.84 -14.17 28.91
N GLU A 101 -0.93 -14.09 27.58
CA GLU A 101 -2.20 -14.22 26.88
C GLU A 101 -2.79 -15.63 27.03
N THR A 102 -4.03 -15.68 27.44
CA THR A 102 -4.81 -16.91 27.59
C THR A 102 -5.93 -16.97 26.54
N LEU A 103 -6.56 -18.14 26.41
CA LEU A 103 -7.72 -18.30 25.54
C LEU A 103 -8.86 -17.30 25.90
N GLN A 104 -9.01 -17.02 27.20
CA GLN A 104 -10.00 -16.07 27.69
C GLN A 104 -9.64 -14.63 27.28
N THR A 105 -8.39 -14.19 27.56
CA THR A 105 -7.95 -12.83 27.24
C THR A 105 -7.93 -12.55 25.74
N LEU A 106 -7.57 -13.54 24.91
CA LEU A 106 -7.62 -13.44 23.46
C LEU A 106 -9.05 -13.32 22.94
N ALA A 107 -9.98 -14.11 23.47
CA ALA A 107 -11.40 -14.05 23.12
C ALA A 107 -12.01 -12.68 23.49
N GLU A 108 -11.63 -12.11 24.62
CA GLU A 108 -12.04 -10.77 25.07
C GLU A 108 -11.47 -9.68 24.17
N LYS A 109 -10.17 -9.72 23.84
CA LYS A 109 -9.50 -8.73 23.01
C LYS A 109 -9.98 -8.72 21.56
N LEU A 110 -10.24 -9.90 21.00
CA LEU A 110 -10.69 -10.06 19.61
C LEU A 110 -12.22 -10.09 19.47
N PHE A 111 -12.94 -9.95 20.58
CA PHE A 111 -14.39 -9.83 20.62
C PHE A 111 -15.13 -11.05 20.04
N VAL A 112 -14.62 -12.24 20.24
CA VAL A 112 -15.18 -13.49 19.74
C VAL A 112 -15.30 -14.55 20.83
N SER A 113 -15.92 -15.69 20.51
CA SER A 113 -15.99 -16.83 21.42
C SER A 113 -14.63 -17.55 21.54
N LYS A 114 -14.41 -18.28 22.66
CA LYS A 114 -13.23 -19.13 22.81
C LYS A 114 -13.12 -20.17 21.69
N ASN A 115 -14.27 -20.70 21.22
CA ASN A 115 -14.27 -21.66 20.12
C ASN A 115 -13.81 -21.04 18.81
N THR A 116 -14.17 -19.76 18.57
CA THR A 116 -13.64 -19.00 17.42
C THR A 116 -12.13 -18.86 17.50
N ILE A 117 -11.57 -18.48 18.66
CA ILE A 117 -10.11 -18.39 18.86
C ILE A 117 -9.41 -19.75 18.62
N LEU A 118 -10.01 -20.86 19.08
CA LEU A 118 -9.45 -22.20 18.83
C LEU A 118 -9.43 -22.53 17.33
N ASN A 119 -10.46 -22.15 16.60
CA ASN A 119 -10.51 -22.32 15.14
C ASN A 119 -9.51 -21.42 14.42
N ASP A 120 -9.44 -20.15 14.78
CA ASP A 120 -8.48 -19.20 14.21
C ASP A 120 -7.03 -19.61 14.52
N LYS A 121 -6.75 -20.08 15.73
CA LYS A 121 -5.45 -20.68 16.11
C LYS A 121 -5.10 -21.86 15.21
N ARG A 122 -6.05 -22.75 14.92
CA ARG A 122 -5.82 -23.91 14.03
C ARG A 122 -5.49 -23.43 12.61
N LYS A 123 -6.28 -22.52 12.06
CA LYS A 123 -6.05 -21.94 10.72
C LYS A 123 -4.69 -21.23 10.65
N LEU A 124 -4.36 -20.40 11.66
CA LEU A 124 -3.07 -19.75 11.78
C LEU A 124 -1.92 -20.78 11.78
N SER A 125 -2.06 -21.84 12.57
CA SER A 125 -1.05 -22.92 12.65
C SER A 125 -0.86 -23.63 11.32
N GLU A 126 -1.95 -24.02 10.65
CA GLU A 126 -1.91 -24.77 9.39
C GLU A 126 -1.39 -23.92 8.24
N ASN A 127 -1.87 -22.70 8.10
CA ASN A 127 -1.58 -21.84 6.94
C ASN A 127 -0.24 -21.11 7.02
N TYR A 128 0.24 -20.79 8.23
CA TYR A 128 1.40 -19.90 8.39
C TYR A 128 2.52 -20.45 9.27
N LEU A 129 2.19 -21.09 10.42
CA LEU A 129 3.22 -21.45 11.36
C LEU A 129 3.96 -22.73 10.97
N LYS A 130 3.22 -23.79 10.61
CA LYS A 130 3.81 -25.09 10.21
C LYS A 130 4.75 -24.97 9.01
N PRO A 131 4.43 -24.23 7.94
CA PRO A 131 5.34 -24.06 6.80
C PRO A 131 6.67 -23.41 7.18
N LEU A 132 6.70 -22.62 8.25
CA LEU A 132 7.89 -21.94 8.76
C LEU A 132 8.56 -22.67 9.95
N ALA A 133 8.10 -23.88 10.27
CA ALA A 133 8.54 -24.64 11.44
C ALA A 133 8.41 -23.84 12.76
N ILE A 134 7.35 -23.01 12.86
CA ILE A 134 6.98 -22.29 14.07
C ILE A 134 5.88 -23.07 14.80
N ASP A 135 6.01 -23.23 16.11
CA ASP A 135 5.01 -23.86 16.97
C ASP A 135 4.39 -22.82 17.91
N LEU A 136 3.08 -22.91 18.13
CA LEU A 136 2.34 -22.07 19.08
C LEU A 136 2.01 -22.90 20.33
N GLN A 137 2.75 -22.64 21.39
CA GLN A 137 2.65 -23.35 22.67
C GLN A 137 1.91 -22.51 23.72
N PHE A 138 1.48 -23.20 24.77
CA PHE A 138 0.85 -22.60 25.94
C PHE A 138 1.49 -23.10 27.22
N SER A 139 1.77 -22.21 28.16
CA SER A 139 2.12 -22.57 29.54
C SER A 139 1.38 -21.64 30.52
N ARG A 140 1.13 -22.15 31.75
CA ARG A 140 0.44 -21.32 32.79
C ARG A 140 1.20 -20.05 33.15
N LYS A 141 2.53 -20.05 33.01
CA LYS A 141 3.40 -18.92 33.38
C LYS A 141 3.50 -17.90 32.25
N ARG A 142 3.59 -18.35 31.00
CA ARG A 142 3.85 -17.49 29.81
C ARG A 142 2.59 -17.16 29.02
N GLY A 143 1.48 -17.84 29.24
CA GLY A 143 0.35 -17.81 28.32
C GLY A 143 0.68 -18.50 26.99
N PHE A 144 0.11 -18.04 25.90
CA PHE A 144 0.51 -18.44 24.53
C PHE A 144 1.82 -17.79 24.14
N TYR A 145 2.69 -18.53 23.46
CA TYR A 145 3.98 -18.05 22.96
C TYR A 145 4.45 -18.88 21.76
N PHE A 146 5.26 -18.28 20.90
CA PHE A 146 5.83 -18.93 19.74
C PHE A 146 7.17 -19.59 20.08
N VAL A 147 7.42 -20.77 19.46
CA VAL A 147 8.69 -21.50 19.52
C VAL A 147 9.13 -21.79 18.09
N GLY A 148 10.36 -21.44 17.75
CA GLY A 148 10.90 -21.61 16.40
C GLY A 148 12.06 -20.66 16.14
N ASN A 149 12.40 -20.51 14.87
CA ASN A 149 13.40 -19.52 14.45
C ASN A 149 12.85 -18.10 14.65
N GLU A 150 13.50 -17.30 15.50
CA GLU A 150 13.04 -15.93 15.84
C GLU A 150 13.01 -15.01 14.62
N VAL A 151 13.87 -15.20 13.61
CA VAL A 151 13.81 -14.44 12.36
C VAL A 151 12.52 -14.73 11.60
N GLU A 152 12.13 -15.99 11.49
CA GLU A 152 10.89 -16.37 10.81
C GLU A 152 9.65 -15.89 11.57
N ILE A 153 9.69 -15.94 12.92
CA ILE A 153 8.65 -15.38 13.77
C ILE A 153 8.51 -13.87 13.49
N ARG A 154 9.59 -13.12 13.44
CA ARG A 154 9.54 -11.67 13.15
C ARG A 154 9.16 -11.36 11.71
N ARG A 155 9.63 -12.13 10.73
CA ARG A 155 9.22 -11.97 9.33
C ARG A 155 7.71 -12.14 9.15
N LEU A 156 7.13 -13.14 9.80
CA LEU A 156 5.69 -13.32 9.80
C LEU A 156 4.96 -12.17 10.51
N GLY A 157 5.54 -11.65 11.59
CA GLY A 157 5.04 -10.45 12.29
C GLY A 157 5.03 -9.22 11.38
N ILE A 158 6.10 -8.97 10.64
CA ILE A 158 6.18 -7.88 9.66
C ILE A 158 5.11 -8.05 8.59
N LYS A 159 4.95 -9.26 8.04
CA LYS A 159 3.90 -9.55 7.08
C LYS A 159 2.51 -9.19 7.62
N PHE A 160 2.21 -9.56 8.86
CA PHE A 160 0.91 -9.27 9.47
C PHE A 160 0.73 -7.80 9.86
N ILE A 161 1.79 -7.09 10.24
CA ILE A 161 1.78 -5.63 10.42
C ILE A 161 1.35 -4.96 9.13
N ARG A 162 1.95 -5.32 8.00
CA ARG A 162 1.60 -4.78 6.68
C ARG A 162 0.15 -5.07 6.26
N GLU A 163 -0.37 -6.23 6.62
CA GLU A 163 -1.77 -6.54 6.33
C GLU A 163 -2.76 -5.71 7.16
N VAL A 164 -2.42 -5.46 8.42
CA VAL A 164 -3.22 -4.61 9.31
C VAL A 164 -3.17 -3.15 8.85
N GLU A 165 -2.02 -2.67 8.40
CA GLU A 165 -1.83 -1.30 7.93
C GLU A 165 -2.66 -0.96 6.69
N LYS A 166 -2.89 -1.92 5.79
CA LYS A 166 -3.73 -1.71 4.60
C LYS A 166 -5.17 -1.30 4.92
N SER A 167 -5.60 -1.47 6.17
CA SER A 167 -6.88 -1.00 6.67
C SER A 167 -6.78 0.44 7.19
N GLU A 168 -6.44 1.40 6.33
CA GLU A 168 -6.08 2.80 6.64
C GLU A 168 -7.02 3.51 7.61
N ASP A 169 -8.33 3.28 7.50
CA ASP A 169 -9.35 3.98 8.30
C ASP A 169 -9.32 3.64 9.80
N ASN A 170 -8.54 2.65 10.25
CA ASN A 170 -8.63 2.09 11.60
C ASN A 170 -7.29 1.83 12.29
N LEU A 171 -6.17 2.33 11.77
CA LEU A 171 -4.83 2.03 12.31
C LEU A 171 -4.71 2.35 13.81
N GLU A 172 -5.19 3.52 14.26
CA GLU A 172 -5.14 3.89 15.68
C GLU A 172 -5.93 2.92 16.57
N TYR A 173 -7.08 2.48 16.09
CA TYR A 173 -7.88 1.47 16.78
C TYR A 173 -7.14 0.13 16.84
N TYR A 174 -6.51 -0.29 15.77
CA TYR A 174 -5.74 -1.53 15.71
C TYR A 174 -4.53 -1.48 16.64
N LEU A 175 -3.82 -0.36 16.69
CA LEU A 175 -2.71 -0.16 17.64
C LEU A 175 -3.19 -0.20 19.10
N ALA A 176 -4.36 0.37 19.39
CA ALA A 176 -4.98 0.28 20.69
C ALA A 176 -5.40 -1.16 21.06
N MET A 177 -5.93 -1.92 20.10
CA MET A 177 -6.31 -3.32 20.29
C MET A 177 -5.11 -4.22 20.62
N ILE A 178 -4.00 -4.06 19.91
CA ILE A 178 -2.75 -4.74 20.21
C ILE A 178 -1.95 -4.09 21.34
N LYS A 179 -2.52 -3.07 21.99
CA LYS A 179 -1.95 -2.36 23.16
C LYS A 179 -0.50 -1.93 22.96
N VAL A 180 -0.23 -1.28 21.83
CA VAL A 180 1.07 -0.64 21.57
C VAL A 180 1.29 0.48 22.59
N GLN A 181 2.49 0.58 23.15
CA GLN A 181 2.86 1.68 24.05
C GLN A 181 3.09 2.95 23.24
N SER A 182 2.09 3.83 23.21
CA SER A 182 2.07 5.02 22.35
C SER A 182 3.29 5.91 22.52
N HIS A 183 3.79 6.10 23.75
CA HIS A 183 4.98 6.93 23.99
C HIS A 183 6.26 6.35 23.38
N VAL A 184 6.45 5.02 23.48
CA VAL A 184 7.60 4.33 22.85
C VAL A 184 7.51 4.41 21.33
N LEU A 185 6.31 4.18 20.78
CA LEU A 185 6.09 4.28 19.33
C LEU A 185 6.36 5.70 18.82
N THR A 186 5.91 6.73 19.55
CA THR A 186 6.17 8.14 19.18
C THR A 186 7.68 8.44 19.18
N GLU A 187 8.41 8.00 20.20
CA GLU A 187 9.85 8.20 20.27
C GLU A 187 10.58 7.48 19.11
N ILE A 188 10.15 6.26 18.76
CA ILE A 188 10.70 5.53 17.58
C ILE A 188 10.43 6.32 16.29
N LYS A 189 9.21 6.84 16.10
CA LYS A 189 8.85 7.68 14.94
C LYS A 189 9.78 8.87 14.79
N GLU A 190 9.95 9.64 15.87
CA GLU A 190 10.81 10.82 15.86
C GLU A 190 12.26 10.47 15.50
N ARG A 191 12.78 9.36 16.02
CA ARG A 191 14.15 8.93 15.72
C ARG A 191 14.33 8.42 14.30
N ILE A 192 13.35 7.71 13.74
CA ILE A 192 13.38 7.29 12.33
C ILE A 192 13.29 8.51 11.41
N HIS A 193 12.48 9.51 11.74
CA HIS A 193 12.41 10.74 10.97
C HIS A 193 13.72 11.55 10.98
N LEU A 194 14.40 11.64 12.13
CA LEU A 194 15.74 12.23 12.21
C LEU A 194 16.74 11.42 11.38
N LEU A 195 16.65 10.10 11.42
CA LEU A 195 17.51 9.20 10.65
C LEU A 195 17.34 9.40 9.13
N GLU A 196 16.09 9.62 8.64
CA GLU A 196 15.86 9.99 7.24
C GLU A 196 16.64 11.23 6.83
N GLN A 197 16.62 12.26 7.68
CA GLN A 197 17.35 13.51 7.42
C GLN A 197 18.87 13.30 7.40
N GLU A 198 19.41 12.52 8.35
CA GLU A 198 20.83 12.23 8.46
C GLU A 198 21.36 11.36 7.32
N LEU A 199 20.52 10.44 6.82
CA LEU A 199 20.86 9.54 5.71
C LEU A 199 20.58 10.17 4.34
N GLY A 200 19.83 11.28 4.29
CA GLY A 200 19.34 11.88 3.05
C GLY A 200 18.39 10.96 2.27
N LEU A 201 17.60 10.18 3.00
CA LEU A 201 16.59 9.29 2.47
C LEU A 201 15.21 9.89 2.69
N GLU A 202 14.24 9.47 1.90
CA GLU A 202 12.83 9.83 2.06
C GLU A 202 11.99 8.59 1.78
N PHE A 203 11.38 8.05 2.84
CA PHE A 203 10.47 6.90 2.73
C PHE A 203 9.05 7.38 2.42
N THR A 204 8.23 6.49 1.83
CA THR A 204 6.79 6.77 1.70
C THR A 204 6.13 6.73 3.08
N GLU A 205 5.08 7.54 3.29
CA GLU A 205 4.33 7.55 4.56
C GLU A 205 3.87 6.16 4.98
N PHE A 206 3.39 5.37 4.02
CA PHE A 206 3.00 4.00 4.24
C PHE A 206 4.17 3.12 4.76
N LYS A 207 5.34 3.25 4.16
CA LYS A 207 6.52 2.47 4.59
C LYS A 207 7.12 2.96 5.92
N LEU A 208 6.94 4.23 6.25
CA LEU A 208 7.31 4.74 7.58
C LEU A 208 6.53 4.05 8.69
N VAL A 209 5.21 3.86 8.52
CA VAL A 209 4.37 3.14 9.48
C VAL A 209 4.89 1.72 9.70
N ASP A 210 5.18 0.99 8.61
CA ASP A 210 5.77 -0.36 8.64
C ASP A 210 7.10 -0.38 9.42
N LEU A 211 7.97 0.60 9.17
CA LEU A 211 9.30 0.69 9.79
C LEU A 211 9.24 0.92 11.30
N TYR A 212 8.42 1.86 11.80
CA TYR A 212 8.35 2.06 13.24
C TYR A 212 7.58 0.99 13.97
N LEU A 213 6.58 0.36 13.36
CA LEU A 213 5.92 -0.80 13.95
C LEU A 213 6.84 -2.01 14.01
N THR A 214 7.64 -2.23 12.96
CA THR A 214 8.68 -3.27 12.95
C THR A 214 9.74 -3.01 14.02
N SER A 215 10.24 -1.78 14.14
CA SER A 215 11.22 -1.40 15.15
C SER A 215 10.67 -1.56 16.56
N TYR A 216 9.41 -1.16 16.77
CA TYR A 216 8.70 -1.38 18.03
C TYR A 216 8.58 -2.88 18.37
N MET A 217 8.13 -3.70 17.42
CA MET A 217 8.04 -5.15 17.58
C MET A 217 9.39 -5.75 17.97
N CYS A 218 10.47 -5.39 17.29
CA CYS A 218 11.82 -5.86 17.61
C CYS A 218 12.24 -5.49 19.03
N SER A 219 11.98 -4.25 19.46
CA SER A 219 12.31 -3.79 20.82
C SER A 219 11.52 -4.56 21.90
N VAL A 220 10.24 -4.83 21.66
CA VAL A 220 9.38 -5.61 22.57
C VAL A 220 9.88 -7.06 22.66
N ARG A 221 10.15 -7.69 21.52
CA ARG A 221 10.64 -9.07 21.46
C ARG A 221 11.97 -9.24 22.20
N PHE A 222 12.89 -8.31 21.95
CA PHE A 222 14.17 -8.25 22.64
C PHE A 222 13.97 -8.10 24.16
N GLY A 223 13.14 -7.16 24.61
CA GLY A 223 12.81 -6.96 26.03
C GLY A 223 12.14 -8.17 26.71
N GLN A 224 11.49 -9.04 25.93
CA GLN A 224 10.90 -10.29 26.38
C GLN A 224 11.92 -11.45 26.47
N GLY A 225 13.19 -11.22 26.10
CA GLY A 225 14.24 -12.25 26.05
C GLY A 225 14.19 -13.13 24.81
N ASN A 226 13.46 -12.73 23.77
CA ASN A 226 13.45 -13.39 22.46
C ASN A 226 14.46 -12.68 21.54
N GLU A 227 15.74 -12.85 21.86
CA GLU A 227 16.85 -12.22 21.13
C GLU A 227 17.19 -12.97 19.85
N LEU A 228 17.64 -12.26 18.83
CA LEU A 228 18.21 -12.86 17.63
C LEU A 228 19.58 -13.47 17.95
N SER A 229 19.81 -14.70 17.51
CA SER A 229 21.13 -15.33 17.69
C SER A 229 22.17 -14.74 16.71
N PRO A 230 23.44 -14.59 17.12
CA PRO A 230 24.48 -14.00 16.26
C PRO A 230 24.67 -14.71 14.91
N GLY A 231 24.45 -16.02 14.83
CA GLY A 231 24.60 -16.78 13.60
C GLY A 231 23.45 -16.66 12.61
N VAL A 232 22.33 -16.09 13.01
CA VAL A 232 21.09 -16.07 12.20
C VAL A 232 21.17 -15.15 11.00
N LEU A 233 21.87 -14.02 11.13
CA LEU A 233 22.06 -13.08 10.02
C LEU A 233 23.25 -13.44 9.12
N GLY A 234 24.11 -14.37 9.53
CA GLY A 234 25.23 -14.89 8.73
C GLY A 234 26.03 -13.79 8.04
N ASN A 235 26.28 -13.96 6.73
CA ASN A 235 27.02 -12.99 5.90
C ASN A 235 26.27 -11.66 5.68
N TYR A 236 25.00 -11.58 6.06
CA TYR A 236 24.18 -10.37 5.83
C TYR A 236 24.67 -9.16 6.62
N VAL A 237 25.31 -9.38 7.77
CA VAL A 237 25.94 -8.31 8.58
C VAL A 237 26.97 -7.54 7.76
N GLN A 238 27.71 -8.21 6.87
CA GLN A 238 28.74 -7.60 6.02
C GLN A 238 28.19 -6.79 4.85
N MET A 239 26.91 -6.98 4.51
CA MET A 239 26.26 -6.30 3.39
C MET A 239 25.70 -4.92 3.76
N VAL A 240 25.60 -4.62 5.04
CA VAL A 240 25.15 -3.31 5.52
C VAL A 240 26.35 -2.39 5.62
N GLU A 241 26.31 -1.26 4.92
CA GLU A 241 27.39 -0.26 4.97
C GLU A 241 27.62 0.23 6.40
N LYS A 242 28.89 0.37 6.79
CA LYS A 242 29.27 0.71 8.19
C LYS A 242 28.73 2.06 8.64
N ASP A 243 28.74 3.08 7.78
CA ASP A 243 28.22 4.41 8.11
C ASP A 243 26.71 4.37 8.31
N PHE A 244 25.98 3.71 7.39
CA PHE A 244 24.55 3.48 7.51
C PHE A 244 24.21 2.77 8.82
N TYR A 245 24.87 1.66 9.09
CA TYR A 245 24.68 0.90 10.33
C TYR A 245 24.96 1.73 11.58
N SER A 246 26.01 2.53 11.57
CA SER A 246 26.38 3.38 12.72
C SER A 246 25.28 4.39 13.05
N LYS A 247 24.70 5.03 12.04
CA LYS A 247 23.58 5.98 12.21
C LYS A 247 22.31 5.29 12.71
N VAL A 248 21.95 4.14 12.13
CA VAL A 248 20.81 3.34 12.61
C VAL A 248 21.03 2.90 14.07
N CYS A 249 22.24 2.47 14.41
CA CYS A 249 22.61 2.10 15.77
C CYS A 249 22.43 3.27 16.73
N GLN A 250 22.93 4.45 16.39
CA GLN A 250 22.80 5.65 17.22
C GLN A 250 21.32 6.02 17.45
N ALA A 251 20.49 5.93 16.42
CA ALA A 251 19.08 6.26 16.51
C ALA A 251 18.30 5.27 17.38
N LEU A 252 18.50 3.96 17.22
CA LEU A 252 17.62 2.93 17.77
C LEU A 252 18.15 2.22 19.03
N LYS A 253 19.45 2.32 19.33
CA LYS A 253 20.07 1.72 20.52
C LYS A 253 19.30 1.97 21.84
N PRO A 254 18.70 3.16 22.11
CA PRO A 254 17.98 3.41 23.37
C PRO A 254 16.82 2.46 23.65
N PHE A 255 16.26 1.83 22.61
CA PHE A 255 15.13 0.89 22.74
C PHE A 255 15.57 -0.55 23.06
N PHE A 256 16.86 -0.83 23.06
CA PHE A 256 17.40 -2.16 23.26
C PHE A 256 18.33 -2.21 24.49
N LYS A 257 17.78 -2.67 25.61
CA LYS A 257 18.50 -2.75 26.89
C LYS A 257 19.06 -4.16 27.08
N GLY A 258 20.26 -4.46 26.59
CA GLY A 258 20.91 -5.76 26.71
C GLY A 258 22.25 -5.81 25.98
N ALA A 259 22.98 -6.92 26.08
CA ALA A 259 24.32 -7.06 25.49
C ALA A 259 24.28 -7.31 23.96
N ASN A 260 23.26 -8.04 23.48
CA ASN A 260 23.21 -8.52 22.10
C ASN A 260 22.43 -7.61 21.14
N TYR A 261 22.20 -6.36 21.52
CA TYR A 261 21.37 -5.42 20.72
C TYR A 261 21.93 -5.17 19.31
N LEU A 262 23.20 -5.39 19.06
CA LEU A 262 23.83 -5.13 17.75
C LEU A 262 23.19 -5.96 16.62
N ILE A 263 22.82 -7.20 16.90
CA ILE A 263 22.14 -8.06 15.91
C ILE A 263 20.72 -7.55 15.61
N GLU A 264 20.03 -7.03 16.63
CA GLU A 264 18.72 -6.41 16.48
C GLU A 264 18.80 -5.20 15.55
N ILE A 265 19.80 -4.34 15.75
CA ILE A 265 20.03 -3.17 14.90
C ILE A 265 20.37 -3.58 13.47
N HIS A 266 21.16 -4.64 13.25
CA HIS A 266 21.41 -5.16 11.90
C HIS A 266 20.12 -5.65 11.23
N PHE A 267 19.27 -6.37 11.96
CA PHE A 267 17.98 -6.82 11.42
C PHE A 267 17.11 -5.64 10.99
N ILE A 268 17.02 -4.58 11.81
CA ILE A 268 16.24 -3.37 11.46
C ILE A 268 16.92 -2.60 10.32
N SER A 269 18.25 -2.52 10.28
CA SER A 269 18.97 -1.90 9.16
C SER A 269 18.65 -2.57 7.82
N ILE A 270 18.52 -3.89 7.82
CA ILE A 270 18.09 -4.65 6.64
C ILE A 270 16.66 -4.28 6.24
N GLN A 271 15.75 -4.14 7.21
CA GLN A 271 14.37 -3.72 6.92
C GLN A 271 14.33 -2.31 6.31
N LEU A 272 15.14 -1.38 6.84
CA LEU A 272 15.28 -0.03 6.28
C LEU A 272 15.77 -0.07 4.84
N LEU A 273 16.84 -0.81 4.56
CA LEU A 273 17.43 -0.93 3.21
C LEU A 273 16.49 -1.61 2.20
N SER A 274 15.61 -2.51 2.68
CA SER A 274 14.62 -3.21 1.84
C SER A 274 13.35 -2.39 1.57
N THR A 275 13.24 -1.19 2.14
CA THR A 275 12.05 -0.34 2.05
C THR A 275 12.12 0.56 0.83
N ASN A 276 11.01 0.68 0.09
CA ASN A 276 10.91 1.56 -1.06
C ASN A 276 11.10 3.03 -0.65
N LEU A 277 11.91 3.73 -1.42
CA LEU A 277 12.30 5.12 -1.19
C LEU A 277 11.58 6.03 -2.20
N ILE A 278 11.15 7.21 -1.75
CA ILE A 278 10.73 8.28 -2.65
C ILE A 278 11.98 8.93 -3.28
N LYS A 279 13.04 9.07 -2.50
CA LYS A 279 14.24 9.78 -2.95
C LYS A 279 15.51 9.29 -2.25
N ILE A 280 16.58 9.13 -3.03
CA ILE A 280 17.94 8.90 -2.53
C ILE A 280 18.75 10.15 -2.82
N ARG A 281 19.15 10.88 -1.79
CA ARG A 281 20.02 12.06 -1.92
C ARG A 281 21.50 11.71 -1.74
N SER A 282 21.84 10.42 -1.71
CA SER A 282 23.21 9.94 -1.49
C SER A 282 24.13 10.31 -2.66
N ASN A 283 25.28 10.87 -2.35
CA ASN A 283 26.35 11.14 -3.33
C ASN A 283 27.08 9.86 -3.78
N TYR A 284 26.78 8.72 -3.19
CA TYR A 284 27.42 7.43 -3.47
C TYR A 284 26.46 6.53 -4.24
N LYS A 285 26.32 6.80 -5.55
CA LYS A 285 25.63 5.87 -6.44
C LYS A 285 26.63 4.85 -6.98
N ASP A 286 26.24 3.58 -7.01
CA ASP A 286 26.99 2.52 -7.68
C ASP A 286 27.03 2.79 -9.18
N GLN A 287 28.18 3.25 -9.67
CA GLN A 287 28.38 3.65 -11.07
C GLN A 287 28.25 2.45 -12.03
N GLU A 288 28.65 1.25 -11.58
CA GLU A 288 28.53 0.06 -12.42
C GLU A 288 27.07 -0.39 -12.52
N LEU A 289 26.32 -0.35 -11.43
CA LEU A 289 24.89 -0.61 -11.47
C LEU A 289 24.15 0.39 -12.39
N LEU A 290 24.51 1.68 -12.35
CA LEU A 290 23.95 2.67 -13.27
C LEU A 290 24.24 2.33 -14.73
N ARG A 291 25.46 1.89 -15.07
CA ARG A 291 25.76 1.42 -16.44
C ARG A 291 24.92 0.21 -16.83
N ARG A 292 24.66 -0.73 -15.90
CA ARG A 292 23.81 -1.89 -16.16
C ARG A 292 22.35 -1.47 -16.36
N ILE A 293 21.85 -0.49 -15.62
CA ILE A 293 20.52 0.08 -15.82
C ILE A 293 20.43 0.76 -17.19
N GLN A 294 21.43 1.52 -17.62
CA GLN A 294 21.46 2.12 -18.96
C GLN A 294 21.44 1.05 -20.06
N SER A 295 22.21 -0.02 -19.87
CA SER A 295 22.20 -1.16 -20.81
C SER A 295 20.85 -1.88 -20.83
N PHE A 296 20.20 -2.05 -19.69
CA PHE A 296 18.85 -2.59 -19.56
C PHE A 296 17.83 -1.73 -20.33
N ILE A 297 17.83 -0.39 -20.12
CA ILE A 297 16.96 0.54 -20.84
C ILE A 297 17.20 0.45 -22.35
N SER A 298 18.47 0.46 -22.79
CA SER A 298 18.81 0.36 -24.20
C SER A 298 18.35 -0.97 -24.82
N SER A 299 18.51 -2.08 -24.10
CA SER A 299 17.98 -3.39 -24.54
C SER A 299 16.47 -3.38 -24.66
N PHE A 300 15.79 -2.82 -23.68
CA PHE A 300 14.34 -2.66 -23.67
C PHE A 300 13.85 -1.81 -24.86
N GLU A 301 14.51 -0.68 -25.14
CA GLU A 301 14.16 0.19 -26.28
C GLU A 301 14.32 -0.52 -27.63
N ILE A 302 15.39 -1.30 -27.79
CA ILE A 302 15.63 -2.08 -29.01
C ILE A 302 14.54 -3.13 -29.21
N LEU A 303 14.21 -3.88 -28.17
CA LEU A 303 13.20 -4.94 -28.24
C LEU A 303 11.79 -4.38 -28.44
N GLY A 304 11.47 -3.26 -27.79
CA GLY A 304 10.16 -2.60 -27.85
C GLY A 304 10.00 -1.66 -29.05
N ILE A 305 11.05 -1.40 -29.84
CA ILE A 305 11.07 -0.41 -30.93
C ILE A 305 10.54 0.93 -30.43
N THR A 306 11.01 1.37 -29.26
CA THR A 306 10.59 2.60 -28.58
C THR A 306 11.79 3.49 -28.26
N ASP A 307 11.58 4.80 -28.15
CA ASP A 307 12.60 5.78 -27.73
C ASP A 307 12.07 6.55 -26.54
N ILE A 308 12.72 6.39 -25.38
CA ILE A 308 12.32 7.05 -24.13
C ILE A 308 13.19 8.32 -23.97
N LYS A 309 12.57 9.49 -23.98
CA LYS A 309 13.28 10.77 -23.98
C LYS A 309 13.84 11.17 -22.61
N ASN A 310 13.12 10.84 -21.55
CA ASN A 310 13.51 11.23 -20.17
C ASN A 310 14.38 10.16 -19.51
N LYS A 311 15.46 9.71 -20.19
CA LYS A 311 16.30 8.58 -19.75
C LYS A 311 16.91 8.79 -18.37
N GLU A 312 17.39 9.99 -18.05
CA GLU A 312 18.00 10.28 -16.74
C GLU A 312 17.00 10.10 -15.58
N GLN A 313 15.75 10.51 -15.79
CA GLN A 313 14.71 10.34 -14.78
C GLN A 313 14.28 8.88 -14.67
N LEU A 314 14.23 8.15 -15.79
CA LEU A 314 13.94 6.72 -15.81
C LEU A 314 15.06 5.93 -15.12
N GLU A 315 16.34 6.23 -15.41
CA GLU A 315 17.49 5.63 -14.75
C GLU A 315 17.42 5.80 -13.23
N GLU A 316 17.08 7.02 -12.77
CA GLU A 316 16.88 7.32 -11.36
C GLU A 316 15.75 6.50 -10.74
N ALA A 317 14.59 6.45 -11.40
CA ALA A 317 13.44 5.70 -10.90
C ALA A 317 13.72 4.19 -10.82
N ILE A 318 14.39 3.63 -11.82
CA ILE A 318 14.81 2.23 -11.82
C ILE A 318 15.85 1.97 -10.72
N TYR A 319 16.84 2.86 -10.56
CA TYR A 319 17.85 2.72 -9.51
C TYR A 319 17.24 2.73 -8.12
N GLN A 320 16.29 3.64 -7.87
CA GLN A 320 15.56 3.75 -6.60
C GLN A 320 14.70 2.52 -6.30
N HIS A 321 14.24 1.81 -7.33
CA HIS A 321 13.52 0.55 -7.16
C HIS A 321 14.47 -0.65 -6.94
N ILE A 322 15.53 -0.74 -7.73
CA ILE A 322 16.44 -1.90 -7.74
C ILE A 322 17.21 -2.05 -6.41
N ILE A 323 17.66 -0.96 -5.80
CA ILE A 323 18.41 -1.03 -4.54
C ILE A 323 17.58 -1.69 -3.42
N PRO A 324 16.36 -1.22 -3.09
CA PRO A 324 15.54 -1.92 -2.10
C PRO A 324 15.16 -3.34 -2.53
N ALA A 325 14.86 -3.56 -3.81
CA ALA A 325 14.54 -4.88 -4.34
C ALA A 325 15.69 -5.88 -4.13
N TYR A 326 16.93 -5.47 -4.36
CA TYR A 326 18.12 -6.28 -4.09
C TYR A 326 18.14 -6.77 -2.63
N TYR A 327 17.93 -5.87 -1.67
CA TYR A 327 17.90 -6.24 -0.26
C TYR A 327 16.70 -7.14 0.07
N ARG A 328 15.50 -6.85 -0.47
CA ARG A 328 14.33 -7.72 -0.29
C ARG A 328 14.59 -9.15 -0.76
N ILE A 329 15.16 -9.30 -1.94
CA ILE A 329 15.46 -10.62 -2.53
C ILE A 329 16.52 -11.34 -1.72
N LYS A 330 17.63 -10.67 -1.40
CA LYS A 330 18.73 -11.27 -0.65
C LYS A 330 18.31 -11.72 0.76
N PHE A 331 17.44 -10.97 1.42
CA PHE A 331 16.98 -11.27 2.77
C PHE A 331 15.67 -12.07 2.82
N GLY A 332 15.11 -12.43 1.66
CA GLY A 332 13.84 -13.18 1.59
C GLY A 332 12.67 -12.42 2.19
N LEU A 333 12.61 -11.11 1.96
CA LEU A 333 11.53 -10.21 2.39
C LEU A 333 10.63 -9.93 1.20
N PRO A 334 9.58 -10.71 0.95
CA PRO A 334 8.73 -10.49 -0.20
C PRO A 334 7.99 -9.16 -0.06
N ASP A 335 8.02 -8.34 -1.12
CA ASP A 335 7.07 -7.26 -1.28
C ASP A 335 5.80 -7.83 -1.94
N ASN A 336 4.78 -8.09 -1.12
CA ASN A 336 3.52 -8.66 -1.58
C ASN A 336 2.51 -7.56 -1.96
N GLU A 337 2.94 -6.36 -2.23
CA GLU A 337 2.08 -5.32 -2.79
C GLU A 337 1.80 -5.66 -4.25
N LEU A 338 0.84 -6.54 -4.47
CA LEU A 338 0.26 -6.73 -5.80
C LEU A 338 -0.41 -5.42 -6.19
N LEU A 339 0.19 -4.71 -7.12
CA LEU A 339 -0.47 -3.61 -7.81
C LEU A 339 -1.69 -4.18 -8.52
N PHE A 340 -2.82 -3.48 -8.42
CA PHE A 340 -4.02 -3.79 -9.19
C PHE A 340 -3.74 -3.48 -10.66
N LEU A 341 -3.27 -4.48 -11.39
CA LEU A 341 -2.94 -4.36 -12.81
C LEU A 341 -4.14 -4.62 -13.73
N ASP A 342 -5.28 -5.01 -13.16
CA ASP A 342 -6.51 -5.19 -13.89
C ASP A 342 -6.90 -3.87 -14.55
N ASN A 343 -6.67 -3.75 -15.88
CA ASN A 343 -6.92 -2.59 -16.74
C ASN A 343 -5.74 -1.61 -16.98
N VAL A 344 -4.49 -2.00 -16.77
CA VAL A 344 -3.36 -1.17 -17.18
C VAL A 344 -3.09 -1.41 -18.67
N GLU A 345 -3.42 -0.42 -19.51
CA GLU A 345 -3.17 -0.48 -20.96
C GLU A 345 -1.68 -0.73 -21.25
N ASN A 346 -1.40 -1.58 -22.24
CA ASN A 346 -0.07 -1.96 -22.71
C ASN A 346 0.81 -2.77 -21.72
N TYR A 347 0.30 -3.18 -20.56
CA TYR A 347 1.06 -4.00 -19.61
C TYR A 347 1.51 -5.33 -20.25
N ASP A 348 0.60 -6.02 -20.93
CA ASP A 348 0.86 -7.32 -21.58
C ASP A 348 1.96 -7.25 -22.63
N PHE A 349 2.21 -6.06 -23.19
CA PHE A 349 3.30 -5.85 -24.14
C PHE A 349 4.62 -5.53 -23.42
N ILE A 350 4.61 -4.69 -22.41
CA ILE A 350 5.80 -4.19 -21.72
C ILE A 350 6.44 -5.27 -20.83
N HIS A 351 5.64 -6.02 -20.10
CA HIS A 351 6.13 -6.98 -19.12
C HIS A 351 7.03 -8.10 -19.70
N PRO A 352 6.69 -8.73 -20.86
CA PRO A 352 7.60 -9.68 -21.51
C PRO A 352 8.94 -9.07 -21.94
N LEU A 353 8.97 -7.77 -22.31
CA LEU A 353 10.21 -7.09 -22.68
C LEU A 353 11.12 -6.85 -21.47
N VAL A 354 10.52 -6.57 -20.30
CA VAL A 354 11.26 -6.48 -19.03
C VAL A 354 11.92 -7.81 -18.72
N HIS A 355 11.20 -8.92 -18.83
CA HIS A 355 11.75 -10.26 -18.62
C HIS A 355 12.93 -10.58 -19.54
N GLN A 356 12.89 -10.15 -20.80
CA GLN A 356 13.96 -10.38 -21.76
C GLN A 356 15.20 -9.51 -21.48
N SER A 357 15.02 -8.33 -20.89
CA SER A 357 16.09 -7.34 -20.69
C SER A 357 16.75 -7.41 -19.32
N ILE A 358 16.04 -7.91 -18.27
CA ILE A 358 16.48 -7.81 -16.88
C ILE A 358 17.75 -8.59 -16.56
N GLY A 359 18.07 -9.63 -17.32
CA GLY A 359 19.24 -10.49 -17.13
C GLY A 359 20.56 -9.69 -16.99
N ILE A 360 20.67 -8.53 -17.63
CA ILE A 360 21.84 -7.64 -17.55
C ILE A 360 22.08 -7.17 -16.11
N ILE A 361 21.01 -6.90 -15.36
CA ILE A 361 21.07 -6.45 -13.96
C ILE A 361 21.20 -7.66 -13.02
N GLU A 362 20.48 -8.75 -13.30
CA GLU A 362 20.52 -10.00 -12.53
C GLU A 362 21.94 -10.57 -12.49
N ASP A 363 22.63 -10.59 -13.64
CA ASP A 363 24.01 -11.06 -13.76
C ASP A 363 24.99 -10.23 -12.94
N TYR A 364 24.79 -8.92 -12.86
CA TYR A 364 25.63 -8.04 -12.06
C TYR A 364 25.38 -8.24 -10.57
N LEU A 365 24.11 -8.23 -10.14
CA LEU A 365 23.73 -8.31 -8.73
C LEU A 365 23.78 -9.74 -8.16
N LYS A 366 23.95 -10.75 -9.04
CA LYS A 366 23.90 -12.19 -8.66
C LYS A 366 22.61 -12.54 -7.90
N ILE A 367 21.48 -12.10 -8.44
CA ILE A 367 20.12 -12.40 -7.97
C ILE A 367 19.23 -12.74 -9.15
N ILE A 368 18.07 -13.30 -8.87
CA ILE A 368 16.96 -13.47 -9.82
C ILE A 368 15.81 -12.64 -9.28
N PHE A 369 15.26 -11.74 -10.09
CA PHE A 369 14.11 -10.94 -9.70
C PHE A 369 12.84 -11.79 -9.69
N PRO A 370 12.12 -11.87 -8.55
CA PRO A 370 10.82 -12.49 -8.51
C PRO A 370 9.79 -11.68 -9.30
N GLU A 371 8.71 -12.34 -9.72
CA GLU A 371 7.66 -11.76 -10.56
C GLU A 371 7.13 -10.42 -10.05
N GLY A 372 6.89 -10.30 -8.74
CA GLY A 372 6.42 -9.05 -8.13
C GLY A 372 7.33 -7.85 -8.39
N GLU A 373 8.65 -8.03 -8.34
CA GLU A 373 9.62 -6.96 -8.60
C GLU A 373 9.67 -6.60 -10.10
N LEU A 374 9.51 -7.59 -11.00
CA LEU A 374 9.44 -7.35 -12.44
C LEU A 374 8.16 -6.60 -12.83
N ILE A 375 7.05 -6.87 -12.14
CA ILE A 375 5.82 -6.11 -12.28
C ILE A 375 6.06 -4.63 -11.96
N TYR A 376 6.73 -4.30 -10.86
CA TYR A 376 7.06 -2.92 -10.51
C TYR A 376 7.93 -2.23 -11.57
N LEU A 377 8.95 -2.91 -12.07
CA LEU A 377 9.79 -2.39 -13.17
C LEU A 377 8.97 -2.12 -14.43
N SER A 378 8.03 -3.02 -14.75
CA SER A 378 7.12 -2.86 -15.88
C SER A 378 6.23 -1.63 -15.72
N VAL A 379 5.71 -1.38 -14.52
CA VAL A 379 4.89 -0.20 -14.21
C VAL A 379 5.72 1.09 -14.28
N ILE A 380 6.96 1.08 -13.80
CA ILE A 380 7.86 2.22 -13.93
C ILE A 380 8.07 2.55 -15.41
N LEU A 381 8.48 1.59 -16.25
CA LEU A 381 8.69 1.78 -17.68
C LEU A 381 7.41 2.29 -18.38
N LEU A 382 6.28 1.67 -18.05
CA LEU A 382 4.99 2.04 -18.61
C LEU A 382 4.60 3.49 -18.29
N SER A 383 4.90 3.96 -17.08
CA SER A 383 4.62 5.34 -16.67
C SER A 383 5.37 6.36 -17.53
N PHE A 384 6.63 6.10 -17.85
CA PHE A 384 7.45 6.96 -18.72
C PHE A 384 7.00 6.91 -20.19
N ILE A 385 6.61 5.74 -20.69
CA ILE A 385 6.09 5.59 -22.06
C ILE A 385 4.75 6.31 -22.18
N ASN A 386 3.83 6.13 -21.24
CA ASN A 386 2.52 6.78 -21.28
C ASN A 386 2.63 8.30 -21.12
N GLU A 387 3.52 8.81 -20.28
CA GLU A 387 3.78 10.24 -20.16
C GLU A 387 4.23 10.87 -21.51
N GLU A 388 5.06 10.15 -22.24
CA GLU A 388 5.52 10.59 -23.56
C GLU A 388 4.38 10.55 -24.59
N LEU A 389 3.58 9.49 -24.59
CA LEU A 389 2.40 9.40 -25.46
C LEU A 389 1.38 10.49 -25.17
N GLU A 390 1.15 10.81 -23.88
CA GLU A 390 0.27 11.90 -23.48
C GLU A 390 0.82 13.29 -23.86
N LYS A 391 2.13 13.51 -23.76
CA LYS A 391 2.77 14.73 -24.25
C LYS A 391 2.61 14.89 -25.76
N GLN A 392 2.75 13.79 -26.52
CA GLN A 392 2.51 13.77 -27.95
C GLN A 392 1.05 14.01 -28.30
N LYS A 393 0.10 13.41 -27.58
CA LYS A 393 -1.36 13.67 -27.73
C LYS A 393 -1.73 15.11 -27.37
N ARG A 394 -1.06 15.72 -26.39
CA ARG A 394 -1.27 17.13 -25.99
C ARG A 394 -0.69 18.13 -26.97
N ARG A 395 0.22 17.73 -27.85
CA ARG A 395 0.66 18.54 -29.00
C ARG A 395 -0.49 18.59 -30.00
N LYS A 396 -1.41 19.54 -29.78
CA LYS A 396 -2.51 19.76 -30.71
C LYS A 396 -1.93 19.97 -32.10
N ILE A 397 -2.38 19.16 -33.05
CA ILE A 397 -2.08 19.33 -34.47
C ILE A 397 -2.58 20.72 -34.88
N ARG A 398 -1.69 21.60 -35.29
CA ARG A 398 -2.05 22.97 -35.71
C ARG A 398 -2.51 22.97 -37.15
N ALA A 399 -3.73 23.45 -37.36
CA ALA A 399 -4.31 23.53 -38.68
C ALA A 399 -4.69 25.00 -39.04
N VAL A 400 -4.65 25.23 -40.32
CA VAL A 400 -5.24 26.46 -40.91
C VAL A 400 -6.32 26.08 -41.91
N VAL A 401 -7.31 26.94 -42.06
CA VAL A 401 -8.38 26.80 -43.06
C VAL A 401 -8.15 27.83 -44.16
N VAL A 402 -8.04 27.36 -45.39
CA VAL A 402 -7.92 28.24 -46.57
C VAL A 402 -9.23 28.22 -47.34
N CYS A 403 -9.88 29.38 -47.48
CA CYS A 403 -11.18 29.47 -48.12
C CYS A 403 -11.28 30.73 -49.01
N GLN A 404 -11.79 30.55 -50.24
CA GLN A 404 -12.03 31.66 -51.19
C GLN A 404 -13.41 32.33 -51.00
N HIS A 405 -14.32 31.67 -50.29
CA HIS A 405 -15.68 32.19 -50.12
C HIS A 405 -15.70 33.11 -48.89
N GLY A 406 -16.05 34.33 -49.04
CA GLY A 406 -16.08 35.44 -48.08
C GLY A 406 -16.16 35.10 -46.56
N VAL A 407 -15.98 36.07 -45.72
CA VAL A 407 -15.77 35.92 -44.25
C VAL A 407 -16.83 35.05 -43.54
N SER A 408 -18.09 35.12 -43.97
CA SER A 408 -19.19 34.35 -43.34
C SER A 408 -19.09 32.85 -43.56
N VAL A 409 -18.78 32.41 -44.79
CA VAL A 409 -18.65 30.99 -45.14
C VAL A 409 -17.40 30.41 -44.49
N SER A 410 -16.31 31.16 -44.50
CA SER A 410 -15.07 30.76 -43.84
C SER A 410 -15.22 30.57 -42.34
N LYS A 411 -15.97 31.44 -41.65
CA LYS A 411 -16.26 31.31 -40.22
C LYS A 411 -17.16 30.12 -39.91
N LEU A 412 -18.17 29.86 -40.76
CA LEU A 412 -19.03 28.70 -40.61
C LEU A 412 -18.23 27.40 -40.75
N LEU A 413 -17.42 27.29 -41.80
CA LEU A 413 -16.56 26.14 -42.05
C LEU A 413 -15.58 25.89 -40.87
N LEU A 414 -14.97 26.95 -40.39
CA LEU A 414 -14.08 26.86 -39.21
C LEU A 414 -14.83 26.37 -37.96
N GLY A 415 -16.07 26.82 -37.76
CA GLY A 415 -16.94 26.36 -36.66
C GLY A 415 -17.25 24.87 -36.75
N GLU A 416 -17.66 24.41 -37.95
CA GLU A 416 -17.95 22.98 -38.19
C GLU A 416 -16.69 22.10 -38.00
N LEU A 417 -15.55 22.53 -38.55
CA LEU A 417 -14.29 21.80 -38.40
C LEU A 417 -13.85 21.72 -36.92
N LYS A 418 -14.02 22.76 -36.12
CA LYS A 418 -13.72 22.74 -34.67
C LYS A 418 -14.62 21.80 -33.90
N GLN A 419 -15.87 21.61 -34.33
CA GLN A 419 -16.77 20.62 -33.70
C GLN A 419 -16.44 19.20 -34.10
N LEU A 420 -16.06 18.96 -35.36
CA LEU A 420 -15.73 17.65 -35.89
C LEU A 420 -14.37 17.14 -35.40
N PHE A 421 -13.38 18.01 -35.24
CA PHE A 421 -12.01 17.66 -34.92
C PHE A 421 -11.52 18.32 -33.65
N THR A 422 -11.92 17.75 -32.50
CA THR A 422 -11.60 18.28 -31.16
C THR A 422 -10.10 18.23 -30.81
N THR A 423 -9.34 17.36 -31.48
CA THR A 423 -7.89 17.16 -31.29
C THR A 423 -7.04 18.10 -32.14
N ILE A 424 -7.65 18.84 -33.10
CA ILE A 424 -6.96 19.77 -34.00
C ILE A 424 -7.15 21.22 -33.50
N ASP A 425 -6.04 21.95 -33.42
CA ASP A 425 -6.05 23.38 -33.10
C ASP A 425 -6.08 24.20 -34.40
N PHE A 426 -7.28 24.67 -34.74
CA PHE A 426 -7.48 25.55 -35.88
C PHE A 426 -7.06 26.97 -35.51
N THR A 427 -5.83 27.33 -35.84
CA THR A 427 -5.19 28.57 -35.43
C THR A 427 -5.74 29.81 -36.19
N ARG A 428 -5.95 29.67 -37.49
CA ARG A 428 -6.36 30.79 -38.36
C ARG A 428 -7.20 30.32 -39.53
N ASN A 429 -7.98 31.27 -40.05
CA ASN A 429 -8.66 31.18 -41.33
C ASN A 429 -7.98 32.16 -42.28
N LEU A 430 -7.52 31.67 -43.43
CA LEU A 430 -6.73 32.44 -44.41
C LEU A 430 -7.45 32.46 -45.74
N SER A 431 -7.33 33.60 -46.43
CA SER A 431 -7.58 33.63 -47.87
C SER A 431 -6.46 32.95 -48.64
N LEU A 432 -6.71 32.55 -49.89
CA LEU A 432 -5.68 31.93 -50.73
C LEU A 432 -4.44 32.84 -50.89
N ARG A 433 -4.65 34.16 -50.94
CA ARG A 433 -3.58 35.15 -51.04
C ARG A 433 -2.73 35.19 -49.76
N GLU A 434 -3.35 35.29 -48.63
CA GLU A 434 -2.66 35.29 -47.33
C GLU A 434 -1.90 34.00 -47.12
N PHE A 435 -2.44 32.85 -47.54
CA PHE A 435 -1.77 31.54 -47.43
C PHE A 435 -0.47 31.50 -48.27
N TYR A 436 -0.43 32.10 -49.44
CA TYR A 436 0.78 32.15 -50.27
C TYR A 436 1.78 33.23 -49.83
N GLU A 437 1.31 34.32 -49.22
CA GLU A 437 2.15 35.38 -48.68
C GLU A 437 2.80 34.98 -47.33
N GLU A 438 2.05 34.31 -46.46
CA GLU A 438 2.54 33.80 -45.20
C GLU A 438 3.13 32.41 -45.39
N ARG A 439 4.43 32.28 -45.73
CA ARG A 439 5.17 30.98 -45.63
C ARG A 439 5.29 30.56 -44.18
N SER A 440 4.19 30.14 -43.57
CA SER A 440 4.14 29.71 -42.17
C SER A 440 4.74 28.30 -42.02
N ASN A 441 5.97 28.19 -41.56
CA ASN A 441 6.66 26.94 -41.20
C ASN A 441 6.08 26.27 -39.94
N ALA A 442 4.90 26.64 -39.49
CA ALA A 442 4.38 26.24 -38.19
C ALA A 442 2.99 25.59 -38.26
N VAL A 443 2.59 25.05 -39.39
CA VAL A 443 1.27 24.40 -39.61
C VAL A 443 1.47 22.96 -40.00
N ASP A 444 0.75 22.09 -39.32
CA ASP A 444 0.85 20.62 -39.53
C ASP A 444 -0.16 20.15 -40.60
N ILE A 445 -1.35 20.80 -40.70
CA ILE A 445 -2.42 20.48 -41.66
C ILE A 445 -3.04 21.73 -42.25
N VAL A 446 -3.36 21.69 -43.53
CA VAL A 446 -4.12 22.71 -44.25
C VAL A 446 -5.43 22.14 -44.75
N PHE A 447 -6.55 22.70 -44.32
CA PHE A 447 -7.87 22.43 -44.85
C PHE A 447 -8.20 23.49 -45.89
N SER A 448 -8.39 23.10 -47.16
CA SER A 448 -8.67 24.06 -48.21
C SER A 448 -9.92 23.70 -48.99
N THR A 449 -10.74 24.72 -49.29
CA THR A 449 -11.90 24.59 -50.21
C THR A 449 -11.51 24.71 -51.66
N VAL A 450 -10.23 24.95 -51.96
CA VAL A 450 -9.68 25.11 -53.32
C VAL A 450 -8.34 24.38 -53.42
N PRO A 451 -7.93 23.94 -54.60
CA PRO A 451 -6.62 23.34 -54.78
C PRO A 451 -5.51 24.33 -54.39
N VAL A 452 -4.59 23.92 -53.54
CA VAL A 452 -3.41 24.69 -53.13
C VAL A 452 -2.16 24.00 -53.68
N ASN A 453 -1.36 24.68 -54.46
CA ASN A 453 -0.11 24.17 -55.00
C ASN A 453 1.03 24.53 -54.06
N THR A 454 1.52 23.54 -53.28
CA THR A 454 2.72 23.69 -52.47
C THR A 454 3.61 22.49 -52.63
N CYS A 455 4.92 22.69 -52.74
CA CYS A 455 5.91 21.65 -52.97
C CYS A 455 6.13 20.68 -51.79
N LEU A 456 5.41 20.86 -50.68
CA LEU A 456 5.65 20.17 -49.38
C LEU A 456 4.40 19.51 -48.80
N LEU A 457 3.24 19.57 -49.46
CA LEU A 457 2.02 18.96 -48.90
C LEU A 457 1.65 17.70 -49.68
N TYR A 458 1.49 16.62 -48.90
CA TYR A 458 0.80 15.42 -49.39
C TYR A 458 -0.71 15.72 -49.41
N THR A 459 -1.32 15.66 -50.59
CA THR A 459 -2.77 15.91 -50.74
C THR A 459 -3.51 14.56 -50.71
N SER A 460 -4.47 14.45 -49.81
CA SER A 460 -5.46 13.35 -49.86
C SER A 460 -6.69 13.86 -50.61
N PRO A 461 -7.17 13.14 -51.64
CA PRO A 461 -8.40 13.54 -52.33
C PRO A 461 -9.62 13.40 -51.41
N SER A 462 -10.60 14.26 -51.57
CA SER A 462 -11.89 14.13 -50.90
C SER A 462 -12.61 12.87 -51.33
N PRO A 463 -13.40 12.20 -50.46
CA PRO A 463 -14.24 11.08 -50.83
C PRO A 463 -15.22 11.30 -51.98
N ARG A 464 -15.40 12.57 -52.40
CA ARG A 464 -16.23 12.94 -53.57
C ARG A 464 -15.49 12.89 -54.91
N ASP A 465 -14.18 12.72 -54.87
CA ASP A 465 -13.33 12.70 -56.07
C ASP A 465 -12.92 11.26 -56.47
N ALA A 466 -13.50 10.23 -55.79
CA ALA A 466 -13.32 8.82 -56.06
C ALA A 466 -14.51 8.21 -56.78
#